data_9266f997c8fda94d33f8099024211c2a
#
_entry.id   9266f997c8fda94d33f8099024211c2a
#
_cell.length_a   1.000
_cell.length_b   1.000
_cell.length_c   1.000
_cell.angle_alpha   90.00
_cell.angle_beta   90.00
_cell.angle_gamma   90.00
#
_symmetry.space_group_name_H-M   'P 1'
#
loop_
_entity.id
_entity.type
_entity.pdbx_description
1 polymer ?
#
loop_
_entity_poly.entity_id
_entity_poly.type
_entity_poly.pdbx_seq_one_letter_code
_entity_poly.pdbx_strand_id
1 'polypeptide(L)'
;ILQNNTLMSVTQIAKDYGMSAKKMNSLLHELGVQYKQGGIWFLYEKYQCDGYTQSKTFPTADGENRFHTYWTQNGRLFIYHLLKNQGVLPVIEQE
;
A
#
# COMPACT_ATOMS: atom_id res chain seq x y z
N ILE A 1 22.60 -10.08 6.03
CA ILE A 1 21.65 -9.35 5.18
C ILE A 1 20.79 -8.47 6.05
N LEU A 2 20.81 -7.21 5.77
CA LEU A 2 19.94 -6.28 6.45
C LEU A 2 18.55 -6.37 5.85
N GLN A 3 17.61 -6.85 6.67
CA GLN A 3 16.20 -6.81 6.28
C GLN A 3 15.62 -5.50 6.76
N ASN A 4 15.03 -4.76 5.85
CA ASN A 4 14.35 -3.54 6.21
C ASN A 4 12.91 -3.89 6.58
N ASN A 5 12.63 -3.87 7.88
CA ASN A 5 11.32 -4.19 8.41
C ASN A 5 10.43 -2.95 8.56
N THR A 6 10.85 -1.84 7.99
CA THR A 6 10.05 -0.61 8.05
C THR A 6 8.76 -0.78 7.27
N LEU A 7 7.65 -0.53 7.94
CA LEU A 7 6.34 -0.56 7.34
C LEU A 7 5.90 0.87 7.03
N MET A 8 5.18 1.01 5.93
CA MET A 8 4.70 2.31 5.50
C MET A 8 3.20 2.26 5.29
N SER A 9 2.51 3.32 5.69
CA SER A 9 1.10 3.46 5.35
C SER A 9 0.96 3.81 3.87
N VAL A 10 -0.22 3.53 3.31
CA VAL A 10 -0.52 3.93 1.94
C VAL A 10 -0.46 5.45 1.79
N THR A 11 -0.76 6.19 2.86
CA THR A 11 -0.66 7.65 2.85
C THR A 11 0.76 8.11 2.59
N GLN A 12 1.74 7.46 3.22
CA GLN A 12 3.15 7.80 3.01
C GLN A 12 3.57 7.53 1.57
N ILE A 13 3.16 6.41 1.02
CA ILE A 13 3.47 6.06 -0.37
C ILE A 13 2.78 7.03 -1.32
N ALA A 14 1.51 7.35 -1.06
CA ALA A 14 0.74 8.28 -1.90
C ALA A 14 1.39 9.65 -1.96
N LYS A 15 1.95 10.12 -0.85
CA LYS A 15 2.62 11.43 -0.81
C LYS A 15 3.83 11.47 -1.72
N ASP A 16 4.53 10.36 -1.89
CA ASP A 16 5.66 10.29 -2.82
C ASP A 16 5.22 10.58 -4.26
N TYR A 17 3.95 10.36 -4.55
CA TYR A 17 3.37 10.58 -5.89
C TYR A 17 2.51 11.83 -5.96
N GLY A 18 2.45 12.61 -4.89
CA GLY A 18 1.62 13.80 -4.85
C GLY A 18 0.12 13.49 -4.83
N MET A 19 -0.26 12.34 -4.31
CA MET A 19 -1.66 11.88 -4.27
C MET A 19 -2.15 11.74 -2.85
N SER A 20 -3.49 11.73 -2.69
CA SER A 20 -4.10 11.32 -1.44
C SER A 20 -4.10 9.81 -1.32
N ALA A 21 -4.24 9.31 -0.09
CA ALA A 21 -4.37 7.87 0.15
C ALA A 21 -5.57 7.29 -0.61
N LYS A 22 -6.67 8.02 -0.63
CA LYS A 22 -7.88 7.59 -1.35
C LYS A 22 -7.62 7.42 -2.83
N LYS A 23 -6.92 8.36 -3.43
CA LYS A 23 -6.58 8.29 -4.86
C LYS A 23 -5.63 7.13 -5.16
N MET A 24 -4.63 6.94 -4.31
CA MET A 24 -3.69 5.82 -4.48
C MET A 24 -4.40 4.48 -4.35
N ASN A 25 -5.28 4.32 -3.36
CA ASN A 25 -6.04 3.09 -3.19
C ASN A 25 -6.94 2.82 -4.39
N SER A 26 -7.58 3.84 -4.93
CA SER A 26 -8.42 3.70 -6.12
C SER A 26 -7.62 3.28 -7.33
N LEU A 27 -6.45 3.87 -7.50
CA LEU A 27 -5.56 3.54 -8.62
C LEU A 27 -5.09 2.10 -8.54
N LEU A 28 -4.68 1.65 -7.36
CA LEU A 28 -4.25 0.26 -7.17
C LEU A 28 -5.40 -0.72 -7.38
N HIS A 29 -6.62 -0.32 -7.02
CA HIS A 29 -7.79 -1.14 -7.29
C HIS A 29 -8.05 -1.26 -8.80
N GLU A 30 -7.97 -0.15 -9.52
CA GLU A 30 -8.14 -0.15 -10.98
C GLU A 30 -7.09 -1.00 -11.70
N LEU A 31 -5.88 -1.05 -11.15
CA LEU A 31 -4.80 -1.84 -11.72
C LEU A 31 -4.86 -3.32 -11.31
N GLY A 32 -5.88 -3.71 -10.54
CA GLY A 32 -6.07 -5.10 -10.19
C GLY A 32 -5.17 -5.60 -9.07
N VAL A 33 -4.68 -4.70 -8.23
CA VAL A 33 -3.77 -5.06 -7.13
C VAL A 33 -4.52 -5.40 -5.86
N GLN A 34 -5.57 -4.65 -5.55
CA GLN A 34 -6.27 -4.78 -4.28
C GLN A 34 -7.77 -4.54 -4.44
N TYR A 35 -8.51 -4.96 -3.45
CA TYR A 35 -9.96 -4.74 -3.36
C TYR A 35 -10.33 -4.35 -1.94
N LYS A 36 -11.48 -3.70 -1.79
CA LYS A 36 -11.96 -3.27 -0.49
C LYS A 36 -13.11 -4.15 -0.04
N GLN A 37 -13.03 -4.61 1.20
CA GLN A 37 -14.10 -5.41 1.79
C GLN A 37 -14.20 -5.06 3.28
N GLY A 38 -15.40 -4.69 3.71
CA GLY A 38 -15.62 -4.33 5.11
C GLY A 38 -14.83 -3.10 5.55
N GLY A 39 -14.54 -2.19 4.65
CA GLY A 39 -13.75 -1.00 4.95
C GLY A 39 -12.24 -1.24 4.98
N ILE A 40 -11.79 -2.44 4.67
CA ILE A 40 -10.37 -2.83 4.72
C ILE A 40 -9.91 -3.20 3.32
N TRP A 41 -8.71 -2.76 2.94
CA TRP A 41 -8.10 -3.10 1.68
C TRP A 41 -7.32 -4.41 1.80
N PHE A 42 -7.55 -5.31 0.84
CA PHE A 42 -6.85 -6.60 0.75
C PHE A 42 -6.23 -6.73 -0.63
N LEU A 43 -5.07 -7.38 -0.69
CA LEU A 43 -4.48 -7.73 -1.98
C LEU A 43 -5.25 -8.87 -2.61
N TYR A 44 -5.35 -8.86 -3.93
CA TYR A 44 -5.86 -10.02 -4.64
C TYR A 44 -4.92 -11.21 -4.43
N GLU A 45 -5.47 -12.41 -4.52
CA GLU A 45 -4.72 -13.66 -4.26
C GLU A 45 -3.39 -13.72 -5.01
N LYS A 46 -3.36 -13.19 -6.20
CA LYS A 46 -2.18 -13.15 -7.06
C LYS A 46 -0.96 -12.51 -6.37
N TYR A 47 -1.19 -11.58 -5.45
CA TYR A 47 -0.13 -10.81 -4.80
C TYR A 47 0.05 -11.12 -3.32
N GLN A 48 -0.78 -11.98 -2.75
CA GLN A 48 -0.81 -12.18 -1.29
C GLN A 48 0.46 -12.81 -0.73
N CYS A 49 1.14 -13.63 -1.51
CA CYS A 49 2.28 -14.40 -1.03
C CYS A 49 3.63 -13.73 -1.27
N ASP A 50 3.63 -12.52 -1.79
CA ASP A 50 4.87 -11.84 -2.18
C ASP A 50 5.45 -10.93 -1.11
N GLY A 51 4.80 -10.84 0.05
CA GLY A 51 5.30 -10.03 1.16
C GLY A 51 5.17 -8.53 0.94
N TYR A 52 4.17 -8.10 0.18
CA TYR A 52 3.99 -6.67 -0.11
C TYR A 52 3.30 -5.90 1.00
N THR A 53 2.45 -6.56 1.77
CA THR A 53 1.70 -5.90 2.84
C THR A 53 1.75 -6.72 4.12
N GLN A 54 1.50 -6.04 5.23
CA GLN A 54 1.34 -6.66 6.52
C GLN A 54 0.21 -5.95 7.25
N SER A 55 -0.72 -6.72 7.80
CA SER A 55 -1.81 -6.17 8.60
C SER A 55 -1.40 -6.10 10.05
N LYS A 56 -1.74 -5.01 10.71
CA LYS A 56 -1.56 -4.86 12.15
C LYS A 56 -2.89 -4.57 12.82
N THR A 57 -3.03 -5.08 14.02
CA THR A 57 -4.23 -4.88 14.83
C THR A 57 -3.90 -3.94 15.98
N PHE A 58 -4.72 -2.93 16.17
CA PHE A 58 -4.59 -1.98 17.27
C PHE A 58 -5.82 -2.03 18.15
N PRO A 59 -5.66 -2.21 19.47
CA PRO A 59 -6.81 -2.11 20.38
C PRO A 59 -7.29 -0.67 20.46
N THR A 60 -8.60 -0.49 20.54
CA THR A 60 -9.20 0.82 20.71
C THR A 60 -9.71 0.98 22.16
N ALA A 61 -10.01 2.23 22.55
CA ALA A 61 -10.42 2.52 23.92
C ALA A 61 -11.76 1.87 24.29
N ASP A 62 -12.58 1.52 23.32
CA ASP A 62 -13.88 0.88 23.52
C ASP A 62 -13.80 -0.65 23.56
N GLY A 63 -12.59 -1.21 23.56
CA GLY A 63 -12.39 -2.64 23.63
C GLY A 63 -12.43 -3.36 22.29
N GLU A 64 -12.64 -2.64 21.19
CA GLU A 64 -12.61 -3.22 19.87
C GLU A 64 -11.20 -3.15 19.29
N ASN A 65 -10.97 -3.90 18.23
CA ASN A 65 -9.69 -3.90 17.52
C ASN A 65 -9.87 -3.25 16.16
N ARG A 66 -8.91 -2.43 15.78
CA ARG A 66 -8.85 -1.87 14.43
C ARG A 66 -7.73 -2.53 13.66
N PHE A 67 -7.99 -2.82 12.39
CA PHE A 67 -7.03 -3.41 11.48
C PHE A 67 -6.52 -2.33 10.53
N HIS A 68 -5.20 -2.29 10.37
CA HIS A 68 -4.57 -1.41 9.39
C HIS A 68 -3.64 -2.24 8.52
N THR A 69 -3.67 -1.95 7.23
CA THR A 69 -2.77 -2.58 6.27
C THR A 69 -1.60 -1.65 6.02
N TYR A 70 -0.41 -2.17 6.19
CA TYR A 70 0.83 -1.44 5.93
C TYR A 70 1.56 -2.09 4.76
N TRP A 71 2.32 -1.29 4.04
CA TRP A 71 3.13 -1.77 2.93
C TRP A 71 4.57 -1.97 3.40
N THR A 72 5.17 -3.06 2.96
CA THR A 72 6.59 -3.33 3.21
C THR A 72 7.44 -2.60 2.18
N GLN A 73 8.77 -2.63 2.36
CA GLN A 73 9.67 -2.09 1.36
C GLN A 73 9.52 -2.82 0.02
N ASN A 74 9.32 -4.13 0.05
CA ASN A 74 9.04 -4.89 -1.18
C ASN A 74 7.75 -4.44 -1.83
N GLY A 75 6.73 -4.15 -1.03
CA GLY A 75 5.46 -3.64 -1.54
C GLY A 75 5.61 -2.26 -2.16
N ARG A 76 6.38 -1.38 -1.54
CA ARG A 76 6.65 -0.06 -2.09
C ARG A 76 7.37 -0.17 -3.45
N LEU A 77 8.35 -1.04 -3.54
CA LEU A 77 9.09 -1.26 -4.78
C LEU A 77 8.16 -1.83 -5.86
N PHE A 78 7.29 -2.75 -5.48
CA PHE A 78 6.29 -3.30 -6.39
C PHE A 78 5.39 -2.20 -6.95
N ILE A 79 4.89 -1.31 -6.08
CA ILE A 79 4.06 -0.18 -6.50
C ILE A 79 4.84 0.73 -7.45
N TYR A 80 6.10 1.00 -7.14
CA TYR A 80 6.94 1.83 -7.99
C TYR A 80 7.03 1.28 -9.40
N HIS A 81 7.35 0.01 -9.56
CA HIS A 81 7.46 -0.61 -10.87
C HIS A 81 6.11 -0.67 -11.59
N LEU A 82 5.05 -0.98 -10.85
CA LEU A 82 3.71 -1.04 -11.43
C LEU A 82 3.28 0.31 -11.98
N LEU A 83 3.45 1.37 -11.20
CA LEU A 83 3.04 2.71 -11.62
C LEU A 83 3.95 3.25 -12.73
N LYS A 84 5.22 2.93 -12.68
CA LYS A 84 6.15 3.31 -13.74
C LYS A 84 5.71 2.74 -15.08
N ASN A 85 5.25 1.50 -15.10
CA ASN A 85 4.73 0.88 -16.32
C ASN A 85 3.46 1.56 -16.82
N GLN A 86 2.75 2.28 -15.96
CA GLN A 86 1.58 3.06 -16.34
C GLN A 86 1.91 4.52 -16.66
N GLY A 87 3.19 4.86 -16.65
CA GLY A 87 3.62 6.22 -16.91
C GLY A 87 3.51 7.16 -15.71
N VAL A 88 3.34 6.60 -14.50
CA VAL A 88 3.23 7.38 -13.27
C VAL A 88 4.53 7.27 -12.50
N LEU A 89 5.15 8.40 -12.21
CA LEU A 89 6.42 8.47 -11.49
C LEU A 89 6.25 9.23 -10.17
N PRO A 90 7.09 8.90 -9.16
CA PRO A 90 7.14 9.72 -7.94
C PRO A 90 7.47 11.17 -8.28
N VAL A 91 7.00 12.09 -7.45
CA VAL A 91 7.22 13.53 -7.68
C VAL A 91 8.70 13.85 -7.85
N ILE A 92 9.56 13.19 -7.06
CA ILE A 92 11.02 13.45 -7.12
C ILE A 92 11.61 13.07 -8.48
N GLU A 93 10.97 12.18 -9.24
CA GLU A 93 11.42 11.75 -10.56
C GLU A 93 10.71 12.45 -11.71
N GLN A 94 9.75 13.31 -11.42
CA GLN A 94 9.05 14.09 -12.42
C GLN A 94 9.90 15.30 -12.81
N GLU A 95 9.89 15.62 -14.07
CA GLU A 95 10.55 16.83 -14.58
C GLU A 95 9.59 17.99 -14.65
#